data_b6aa7d554c12d8322925e2dae642e452
#
_entry.id   b6aa7d554c12d8322925e2dae642e452
#
_cell.length_a   1.000
_cell.length_b   1.000
_cell.length_c   1.000
_cell.angle_alpha   90.00
_cell.angle_beta   90.00
_cell.angle_gamma   90.00
#
_symmetry.space_group_name_H-M   'P 1'
#
loop_
_entity.id
_entity.type
_entity.pdbx_description
1 polymer ?
#
loop_
_entity_poly.entity_id
_entity_poly.type
_entity_poly.pdbx_seq_one_letter_code
_entity_poly.pdbx_strand_id
1 'polypeptide(L)'
;MTSADSWQVDSPGVGNSVMERLQEVGTLTRVIEKRLSGALGINSTDLSAMEHLTSEGPLTAKELADRLRVSTAASTHIVDRLEKAGHILRKPHTTDRRKVLVEPVRESMARIFEQLHPLLSGVEGLVEALSPGDRDVVENFLTGVVRIYTGTADSLPES
;
A
#
# COMPACT_ATOMS: atom_id res chain seq x y z
N MET A 1 43.70 2.35 -8.27
CA MET A 1 43.40 1.12 -7.50
C MET A 1 42.79 1.57 -6.19
N THR A 2 41.47 1.72 -6.15
CA THR A 2 40.78 2.07 -4.92
C THR A 2 39.54 1.17 -4.82
N SER A 3 39.55 0.42 -3.75
CA SER A 3 38.67 -0.68 -3.37
C SER A 3 37.18 -0.33 -3.49
N ALA A 4 36.50 -1.05 -4.33
CA ALA A 4 35.02 -1.18 -4.29
C ALA A 4 34.71 -2.43 -3.47
N ASP A 5 34.93 -2.37 -2.17
CA ASP A 5 34.66 -3.48 -1.28
C ASP A 5 34.25 -2.92 0.08
N SER A 6 32.96 -2.86 0.34
CA SER A 6 32.45 -2.84 1.72
C SER A 6 30.92 -2.69 1.87
N TRP A 7 30.10 -3.31 0.99
CA TRP A 7 28.67 -3.42 1.19
C TRP A 7 28.19 -4.86 1.44
N GLN A 8 29.12 -5.77 1.72
CA GLN A 8 28.72 -7.02 2.36
C GLN A 8 28.50 -6.73 3.84
N VAL A 9 27.30 -6.29 4.18
CA VAL A 9 26.77 -6.53 5.51
C VAL A 9 26.68 -8.04 5.60
N ASP A 10 27.58 -8.67 6.33
CA ASP A 10 27.44 -10.04 6.79
C ASP A 10 26.12 -10.13 7.54
N SER A 11 25.07 -10.46 6.80
CA SER A 11 23.79 -10.83 7.39
C SER A 11 24.06 -12.11 8.17
N PRO A 12 23.88 -12.15 9.50
CA PRO A 12 24.11 -13.36 10.26
C PRO A 12 23.22 -14.45 9.68
N GLY A 13 23.85 -15.41 9.08
CA GLY A 13 23.47 -16.74 8.61
C GLY A 13 22.02 -17.19 8.74
N VAL A 14 21.09 -16.48 8.15
CA VAL A 14 19.78 -16.99 7.82
C VAL A 14 19.72 -17.05 6.30
N GLY A 15 20.51 -17.91 5.70
CA GLY A 15 20.32 -18.41 4.35
C GLY A 15 19.01 -19.18 4.31
N ASN A 16 17.92 -18.48 4.60
CA ASN A 16 16.61 -19.06 4.66
C ASN A 16 15.86 -18.64 3.41
N SER A 17 15.46 -19.63 2.61
CA SER A 17 14.60 -19.43 1.44
C SER A 17 13.37 -18.59 1.73
N VAL A 18 12.87 -18.56 2.98
CA VAL A 18 11.77 -17.72 3.44
C VAL A 18 12.14 -16.22 3.38
N MET A 19 13.35 -15.85 3.86
CA MET A 19 13.84 -14.47 3.82
C MET A 19 13.99 -13.96 2.38
N GLU A 20 14.54 -14.82 1.51
CA GLU A 20 14.67 -14.51 0.08
C GLU A 20 13.30 -14.30 -0.57
N ARG A 21 12.32 -15.16 -0.28
CA ARG A 21 10.95 -15.01 -0.79
C ARG A 21 10.27 -13.74 -0.29
N LEU A 22 10.43 -13.38 0.98
CA LEU A 22 9.90 -12.11 1.52
C LEU A 22 10.51 -10.89 0.82
N GLN A 23 11.82 -10.90 0.56
CA GLN A 23 12.50 -9.83 -0.17
C GLN A 23 12.01 -9.75 -1.63
N GLU A 24 11.83 -10.90 -2.27
CA GLU A 24 11.29 -10.99 -3.64
C GLU A 24 9.87 -10.44 -3.72
N VAL A 25 8.98 -10.83 -2.80
CA VAL A 25 7.62 -10.28 -2.68
C VAL A 25 7.66 -8.76 -2.52
N GLY A 26 8.48 -8.23 -1.60
CA GLY A 26 8.61 -6.78 -1.41
C GLY A 26 9.14 -6.05 -2.66
N THR A 27 10.01 -6.69 -3.44
CA THR A 27 10.50 -6.13 -4.70
C THR A 27 9.43 -6.13 -5.78
N LEU A 28 8.70 -7.24 -5.92
CA LEU A 28 7.62 -7.37 -6.90
C LEU A 28 6.44 -6.45 -6.56
N THR A 29 6.13 -6.24 -5.29
CA THR A 29 5.12 -5.26 -4.86
C THR A 29 5.42 -3.87 -5.40
N ARG A 30 6.66 -3.39 -5.24
CA ARG A 30 7.07 -2.07 -5.80
C ARG A 30 6.97 -2.01 -7.33
N VAL A 31 7.26 -3.12 -8.02
CA VAL A 31 7.10 -3.20 -9.49
C VAL A 31 5.64 -3.10 -9.89
N ILE A 32 4.75 -3.79 -9.17
CA ILE A 32 3.30 -3.77 -9.41
C ILE A 32 2.76 -2.36 -9.16
N GLU A 33 3.08 -1.74 -8.03
CA GLU A 33 2.68 -0.36 -7.69
C GLU A 33 3.10 0.64 -8.78
N LYS A 34 4.36 0.55 -9.24
CA LYS A 34 4.86 1.41 -10.31
C LYS A 34 4.11 1.22 -11.63
N ARG A 35 3.81 -0.03 -12.01
CA ARG A 35 3.07 -0.34 -13.24
C ARG A 35 1.61 0.08 -13.13
N LEU A 36 0.98 -0.15 -12.00
CA LEU A 36 -0.40 0.25 -11.73
C LEU A 36 -0.54 1.77 -11.76
N SER A 37 0.35 2.49 -11.09
CA SER A 37 0.40 3.96 -11.15
C SER A 37 0.50 4.47 -12.57
N GLY A 38 1.38 3.87 -13.39
CA GLY A 38 1.50 4.21 -14.81
C GLY A 38 0.24 3.92 -15.62
N ALA A 39 -0.40 2.78 -15.39
CA ALA A 39 -1.63 2.41 -16.09
C ALA A 39 -2.84 3.31 -15.72
N LEU A 40 -2.86 3.82 -14.49
CA LEU A 40 -3.89 4.75 -14.00
C LEU A 40 -3.56 6.23 -14.30
N GLY A 41 -2.34 6.53 -14.72
CA GLY A 41 -1.88 7.91 -14.95
C GLY A 41 -1.73 8.73 -13.67
N ILE A 42 -1.43 8.07 -12.54
CA ILE A 42 -1.24 8.69 -11.22
C ILE A 42 0.16 8.36 -10.68
N ASN A 43 0.61 9.08 -9.67
CA ASN A 43 1.88 8.77 -8.99
C ASN A 43 1.68 7.80 -7.81
N SER A 44 2.79 7.38 -7.18
CA SER A 44 2.76 6.43 -6.06
C SER A 44 1.99 6.96 -4.85
N THR A 45 2.13 8.25 -4.52
CA THR A 45 1.40 8.86 -3.40
C THR A 45 -0.11 8.92 -3.66
N ASP A 46 -0.50 9.21 -4.91
CA ASP A 46 -1.90 9.17 -5.34
C ASP A 46 -2.46 7.74 -5.25
N LEU A 47 -1.65 6.73 -5.63
CA LEU A 47 -2.05 5.32 -5.49
C LEU A 47 -2.25 4.96 -4.02
N SER A 48 -1.34 5.34 -3.11
CA SER A 48 -1.50 5.12 -1.67
C SER A 48 -2.76 5.80 -1.12
N ALA A 49 -3.10 7.00 -1.61
CA ALA A 49 -4.36 7.66 -1.25
C ALA A 49 -5.58 6.84 -1.68
N MET A 50 -5.57 6.28 -2.90
CA MET A 50 -6.63 5.40 -3.39
C MET A 50 -6.74 4.10 -2.57
N GLU A 51 -5.62 3.54 -2.13
CA GLU A 51 -5.60 2.35 -1.26
C GLU A 51 -6.28 2.62 0.08
N HIS A 52 -5.98 3.74 0.76
CA HIS A 52 -6.66 4.12 2.00
C HIS A 52 -8.16 4.35 1.78
N LEU A 53 -8.56 5.08 0.73
CA LEU A 53 -9.95 5.32 0.40
C LEU A 53 -10.71 4.02 0.08
N THR A 54 -10.01 3.02 -0.45
CA THR A 54 -10.60 1.72 -0.77
C THR A 54 -10.80 0.85 0.46
N SER A 55 -9.81 0.83 1.34
CA SER A 55 -9.80 -0.05 2.52
C SER A 55 -10.62 0.50 3.68
N GLU A 56 -10.60 1.83 3.88
CA GLU A 56 -11.24 2.48 5.03
C GLU A 56 -12.58 3.15 4.68
N GLY A 57 -12.85 3.36 3.39
CA GLY A 57 -14.01 4.10 2.91
C GLY A 57 -13.74 5.61 2.78
N PRO A 58 -14.83 6.43 2.70
CA PRO A 58 -14.71 7.86 2.52
C PRO A 58 -13.97 8.54 3.68
N LEU A 59 -12.97 9.36 3.36
CA LEU A 59 -12.17 10.13 4.32
C LEU A 59 -12.24 11.61 4.02
N THR A 60 -12.05 12.46 5.02
CA THR A 60 -11.75 13.88 4.80
C THR A 60 -10.31 14.07 4.33
N ALA A 61 -10.00 15.20 3.69
CA ALA A 61 -8.61 15.50 3.28
C ALA A 61 -7.63 15.51 4.47
N LYS A 62 -8.11 15.89 5.68
CA LYS A 62 -7.30 15.84 6.90
C LYS A 62 -7.01 14.40 7.34
N GLU A 63 -8.04 13.55 7.40
CA GLU A 63 -7.86 12.13 7.74
C GLU A 63 -6.94 11.43 6.73
N LEU A 64 -7.09 11.76 5.44
CA LEU A 64 -6.20 11.25 4.40
C LEU A 64 -4.75 11.74 4.58
N ALA A 65 -4.55 13.01 4.99
CA ALA A 65 -3.23 13.54 5.33
C ALA A 65 -2.57 12.75 6.45
N ASP A 66 -3.32 12.46 7.51
CA ASP A 66 -2.85 11.69 8.66
C ASP A 66 -2.43 10.26 8.24
N ARG A 67 -3.21 9.60 7.36
CA ARG A 67 -2.89 8.26 6.83
C ARG A 67 -1.64 8.25 5.94
N LEU A 68 -1.52 9.24 5.08
CA LEU A 68 -0.39 9.39 4.16
C LEU A 68 0.87 9.96 4.85
N ARG A 69 0.76 10.39 6.11
CA ARG A 69 1.84 11.09 6.85
C ARG A 69 2.37 12.30 6.10
N VAL A 70 1.45 13.11 5.56
CA VAL A 70 1.75 14.35 4.84
C VAL A 70 1.03 15.53 5.45
N SER A 71 1.42 16.76 5.07
CA SER A 71 0.70 17.96 5.50
C SER A 71 -0.70 18.01 4.90
N THR A 72 -1.65 18.69 5.57
CA THR A 72 -3.01 18.91 5.04
C THR A 72 -2.98 19.62 3.68
N ALA A 73 -2.03 20.55 3.46
CA ALA A 73 -1.85 21.19 2.17
C ALA A 73 -1.44 20.20 1.08
N ALA A 74 -0.50 19.29 1.35
CA ALA A 74 -0.09 18.25 0.43
C ALA A 74 -1.26 17.29 0.11
N SER A 75 -2.01 16.87 1.14
CA SER A 75 -3.22 16.04 0.95
C SER A 75 -4.26 16.73 0.07
N THR A 76 -4.47 18.04 0.24
CA THR A 76 -5.37 18.81 -0.62
C THR A 76 -4.93 18.75 -2.09
N HIS A 77 -3.65 18.90 -2.36
CA HIS A 77 -3.11 18.79 -3.72
C HIS A 77 -3.24 17.37 -4.30
N ILE A 78 -3.09 16.33 -3.49
CA ILE A 78 -3.32 14.93 -3.89
C ILE A 78 -4.79 14.75 -4.28
N VAL A 79 -5.70 15.22 -3.43
CA VAL A 79 -7.15 15.17 -3.66
C VAL A 79 -7.54 15.93 -4.94
N ASP A 80 -6.99 17.15 -5.17
CA ASP A 80 -7.26 17.93 -6.37
C ASP A 80 -6.79 17.20 -7.65
N ARG A 81 -5.61 16.57 -7.61
CA ARG A 81 -5.10 15.79 -8.74
C ARG A 81 -5.97 14.57 -9.04
N LEU A 82 -6.32 13.80 -8.02
CA LEU A 82 -7.14 12.61 -8.15
C LEU A 82 -8.55 12.94 -8.64
N GLU A 83 -9.14 14.04 -8.18
CA GLU A 83 -10.45 14.51 -8.64
C GLU A 83 -10.38 14.94 -10.11
N LYS A 84 -9.36 15.74 -10.49
CA LYS A 84 -9.12 16.15 -11.88
C LYS A 84 -8.90 14.96 -12.82
N ALA A 85 -8.26 13.90 -12.33
CA ALA A 85 -8.05 12.66 -13.08
C ALA A 85 -9.28 11.74 -13.09
N GLY A 86 -10.36 12.08 -12.37
CA GLY A 86 -11.60 11.30 -12.32
C GLY A 86 -11.51 10.04 -11.47
N HIS A 87 -10.56 9.96 -10.55
CA HIS A 87 -10.40 8.81 -9.66
C HIS A 87 -11.20 8.92 -8.38
N ILE A 88 -11.49 10.13 -7.92
CA ILE A 88 -12.27 10.43 -6.73
C ILE A 88 -13.31 11.51 -7.02
N LEU A 89 -14.23 11.66 -6.07
CA LEU A 89 -15.19 12.76 -6.01
C LEU A 89 -15.30 13.29 -4.59
N ARG A 90 -15.69 14.56 -4.46
CA ARG A 90 -15.97 15.21 -3.19
C ARG A 90 -17.45 15.18 -2.90
N LYS A 91 -17.83 14.76 -1.69
CA LYS A 91 -19.21 14.79 -1.20
C LYS A 91 -19.31 15.54 0.11
N PRO A 92 -20.44 16.25 0.38
CA PRO A 92 -20.70 16.78 1.70
C PRO A 92 -20.76 15.66 2.75
N HIS A 93 -20.17 15.90 3.93
CA HIS A 93 -20.28 14.96 5.03
C HIS A 93 -21.74 14.87 5.51
N THR A 94 -22.23 13.68 5.83
CA THR A 94 -23.64 13.41 6.13
C THR A 94 -24.17 14.13 7.38
N THR A 95 -23.33 14.34 8.39
CA THR A 95 -23.71 14.93 9.69
C THR A 95 -23.08 16.29 9.96
N ASP A 96 -21.94 16.61 9.35
CA ASP A 96 -21.23 17.88 9.52
C ASP A 96 -21.00 18.56 8.16
N ARG A 97 -21.89 19.47 7.82
CA ARG A 97 -21.87 20.21 6.54
C ARG A 97 -20.59 21.06 6.31
N ARG A 98 -19.75 21.21 7.33
CA ARG A 98 -18.46 21.91 7.22
C ARG A 98 -17.35 20.99 6.69
N LYS A 99 -17.58 19.68 6.72
CA LYS A 99 -16.64 18.68 6.26
C LYS A 99 -16.99 18.20 4.86
N VAL A 100 -15.95 17.90 4.09
CA VAL A 100 -16.05 17.31 2.75
C VAL A 100 -15.39 15.95 2.81
N LEU A 101 -16.11 14.92 2.39
CA LEU A 101 -15.58 13.56 2.22
C LEU A 101 -15.03 13.39 0.81
N VAL A 102 -13.96 12.66 0.73
CA VAL A 102 -13.34 12.18 -0.51
C VAL A 102 -13.71 10.72 -0.68
N GLU A 103 -14.33 10.38 -1.80
CA GLU A 103 -14.73 9.02 -2.12
C GLU A 103 -14.11 8.57 -3.44
N PRO A 104 -13.69 7.31 -3.57
CA PRO A 104 -13.24 6.79 -4.85
C PRO A 104 -14.41 6.65 -5.83
N VAL A 105 -14.15 6.96 -7.11
CA VAL A 105 -15.10 6.72 -8.19
C VAL A 105 -15.17 5.22 -8.49
N ARG A 106 -16.37 4.66 -8.56
CA ARG A 106 -16.61 3.22 -8.74
C ARG A 106 -15.89 2.65 -9.96
N GLU A 107 -15.93 3.37 -11.08
CA GLU A 107 -15.30 2.97 -12.33
C GLU A 107 -13.77 2.94 -12.22
N SER A 108 -13.19 3.87 -11.45
CA SER A 108 -11.76 3.87 -11.15
C SER A 108 -11.37 2.67 -10.29
N MET A 109 -12.18 2.37 -9.28
CA MET A 109 -12.00 1.19 -8.44
C MET A 109 -12.09 -0.10 -9.23
N ALA A 110 -13.08 -0.23 -10.12
CA ALA A 110 -13.24 -1.40 -10.98
C ALA A 110 -11.99 -1.65 -11.83
N ARG A 111 -11.40 -0.60 -12.41
CA ARG A 111 -10.14 -0.71 -13.17
C ARG A 111 -8.96 -1.17 -12.32
N ILE A 112 -8.83 -0.67 -11.09
CA ILE A 112 -7.78 -1.10 -10.16
C ILE A 112 -7.95 -2.58 -9.83
N PHE A 113 -9.17 -3.00 -9.46
CA PHE A 113 -9.46 -4.39 -9.14
C PHE A 113 -9.25 -5.32 -10.33
N GLU A 114 -9.63 -4.92 -11.53
CA GLU A 114 -9.41 -5.71 -12.74
C GLU A 114 -7.91 -5.97 -12.98
N GLN A 115 -7.06 -4.95 -12.78
CA GLN A 115 -5.61 -5.10 -12.92
C GLN A 115 -5.00 -5.98 -11.81
N LEU A 116 -5.51 -5.93 -10.60
CA LEU A 116 -5.01 -6.69 -9.46
C LEU A 116 -5.66 -8.07 -9.31
N HIS A 117 -6.76 -8.33 -10.00
CA HIS A 117 -7.51 -9.58 -9.87
C HIS A 117 -6.66 -10.85 -10.01
N PRO A 118 -5.74 -10.97 -10.99
CA PRO A 118 -4.91 -12.18 -11.12
C PRO A 118 -4.00 -12.41 -9.89
N LEU A 119 -3.49 -11.33 -9.29
CA LEU A 119 -2.68 -11.41 -8.08
C LEU A 119 -3.55 -11.83 -6.88
N LEU A 120 -4.67 -11.13 -6.66
CA LEU A 120 -5.53 -11.35 -5.51
C LEU A 120 -6.13 -12.76 -5.52
N SER A 121 -6.70 -13.18 -6.66
CA SER A 121 -7.26 -14.53 -6.79
C SER A 121 -6.21 -15.64 -6.72
N GLY A 122 -5.00 -15.37 -7.24
CA GLY A 122 -3.89 -16.33 -7.13
C GLY A 122 -3.44 -16.54 -5.70
N VAL A 123 -3.28 -15.45 -4.93
CA VAL A 123 -2.91 -15.53 -3.49
C VAL A 123 -4.04 -16.16 -2.67
N GLU A 124 -5.30 -15.79 -2.93
CA GLU A 124 -6.47 -16.39 -2.28
C GLU A 124 -6.50 -17.91 -2.47
N GLY A 125 -6.31 -18.38 -3.71
CA GLY A 125 -6.23 -19.81 -4.02
C GLY A 125 -5.10 -20.54 -3.28
N LEU A 126 -3.94 -19.89 -3.09
CA LEU A 126 -2.86 -20.45 -2.28
C LEU A 126 -3.26 -20.58 -0.81
N VAL A 127 -3.93 -19.58 -0.25
CA VAL A 127 -4.40 -19.60 1.15
C VAL A 127 -5.49 -20.65 1.35
N GLU A 128 -6.41 -20.78 0.40
CA GLU A 128 -7.48 -21.81 0.43
C GLU A 128 -6.93 -23.23 0.38
N ALA A 129 -5.83 -23.45 -0.33
CA ALA A 129 -5.19 -24.75 -0.44
C ALA A 129 -4.44 -25.18 0.83
N LEU A 130 -4.20 -24.29 1.78
CA LEU A 130 -3.56 -24.63 3.05
C LEU A 130 -4.50 -25.43 3.96
N SER A 131 -3.94 -26.41 4.68
CA SER A 131 -4.66 -27.00 5.79
C SER A 131 -4.94 -25.96 6.90
N PRO A 132 -5.95 -26.17 7.77
CA PRO A 132 -6.20 -25.24 8.86
C PRO A 132 -4.96 -25.00 9.74
N GLY A 133 -4.20 -26.05 10.08
CA GLY A 133 -2.98 -25.92 10.88
C GLY A 133 -1.85 -25.17 10.18
N ASP A 134 -1.66 -25.39 8.87
CA ASP A 134 -0.67 -24.66 8.09
C ASP A 134 -1.06 -23.18 7.93
N ARG A 135 -2.36 -22.90 7.82
CA ARG A 135 -2.88 -21.52 7.77
C ARG A 135 -2.57 -20.76 9.05
N ASP A 136 -2.79 -21.38 10.22
CA ASP A 136 -2.46 -20.78 11.51
C ASP A 136 -0.95 -20.48 11.64
N VAL A 137 -0.09 -21.37 11.16
CA VAL A 137 1.36 -21.15 11.13
C VAL A 137 1.73 -19.96 10.25
N VAL A 138 1.19 -19.91 9.03
CA VAL A 138 1.46 -18.81 8.07
C VAL A 138 0.93 -17.48 8.63
N GLU A 139 -0.27 -17.45 9.19
CA GLU A 139 -0.86 -16.24 9.77
C GLU A 139 -0.02 -15.71 10.94
N ASN A 140 0.38 -16.58 11.87
CA ASN A 140 1.23 -16.21 13.00
C ASN A 140 2.59 -15.66 12.55
N PHE A 141 3.21 -16.29 11.55
CA PHE A 141 4.47 -15.84 10.98
C PHE A 141 4.32 -14.45 10.32
N LEU A 142 3.33 -14.27 9.45
CA LEU A 142 3.09 -12.99 8.77
C LEU A 142 2.71 -11.89 9.76
N THR A 143 1.96 -12.19 10.81
CA THR A 143 1.66 -11.25 11.91
C THR A 143 2.94 -10.77 12.58
N GLY A 144 3.88 -11.67 12.82
CA GLY A 144 5.21 -11.33 13.34
C GLY A 144 5.99 -10.39 12.39
N VAL A 145 5.99 -10.72 11.10
CA VAL A 145 6.64 -9.90 10.06
C VAL A 145 6.04 -8.50 10.03
N VAL A 146 4.71 -8.38 9.95
CA VAL A 146 4.00 -7.08 9.94
C VAL A 146 4.37 -6.24 11.16
N ARG A 147 4.42 -6.84 12.35
CA ARG A 147 4.81 -6.13 13.59
C ARG A 147 6.22 -5.55 13.50
N ILE A 148 7.18 -6.31 12.96
CA ILE A 148 8.57 -5.86 12.78
C ILE A 148 8.62 -4.69 11.78
N TYR A 149 7.94 -4.81 10.65
CA TYR A 149 7.89 -3.75 9.62
C TYR A 149 7.27 -2.47 10.17
N THR A 150 6.13 -2.56 10.89
CA THR A 150 5.47 -1.41 11.51
C THR A 150 6.39 -0.72 12.52
N GLY A 151 6.99 -1.48 13.45
CA GLY A 151 7.91 -0.90 14.44
C GLY A 151 9.15 -0.26 13.81
N THR A 152 9.65 -0.82 12.70
CA THR A 152 10.75 -0.22 11.95
C THR A 152 10.31 1.08 11.28
N ALA A 153 9.16 1.08 10.61
CA ALA A 153 8.63 2.28 9.96
C ALA A 153 8.40 3.43 10.95
N ASP A 154 7.89 3.12 12.15
CA ASP A 154 7.64 4.12 13.20
C ASP A 154 8.94 4.65 13.85
N SER A 155 10.04 3.91 13.76
CA SER A 155 11.36 4.33 14.30
C SER A 155 12.18 5.15 13.33
N LEU A 156 11.84 5.15 12.04
CA LEU A 156 12.56 5.93 11.03
C LEU A 156 12.12 7.40 11.08
N PRO A 157 13.06 8.37 10.87
CA PRO A 157 12.70 9.78 10.84
C PRO A 157 11.76 10.08 9.67
N GLU A 158 10.78 10.94 9.91
CA GLU A 158 9.93 11.50 8.86
C GLU A 158 10.77 12.38 7.92
N SER A 159 10.66 12.19 6.61
CA SER A 159 11.41 12.91 5.56
C SER A 159 10.75 14.24 5.21
#